data_1e6ec55afdb154f8cdffabd86c09f634
#
_entry.id   1e6ec55afdb154f8cdffabd86c09f634
#
_cell.length_a   1.000
_cell.length_b   1.000
_cell.length_c   1.000
_cell.angle_alpha   90.00
_cell.angle_beta   90.00
_cell.angle_gamma   90.00
#
_symmetry.space_group_name_H-M   'P 1'
#
loop_
_entity.id
_entity.type
_entity.pdbx_description
1 polymer ?
#
loop_
_entity_poly.entity_id
_entity_poly.type
_entity_poly.pdbx_seq_one_letter_code
_entity_poly.pdbx_strand_id
1 'polypeptide(L)'
;MKFDLSAWPEVGLRQVRSAFRAVPLKAYPELAGYSRAEIHEGLAGQGGLFLASDMARLLTLKAGVRVLDLGCGEGTTSIFLARHFGARVFAVDEDLPDSLPLRASRAGVGGLVTPVRADARKLPFPPGSFDAVFSMNAFFYFGTDDLYPPYLLRFLKDRGELVIGSPCYREEIGADAPEEFLLEFPACLAVHSPDWWRRHFAKTGEVEVLHAELHPRGAEFWEDRVRFLLEDRPPEGMKPGMRNMVRAIIRMLNRDEDGFVSHFMLHARKGKPIKLQPNHG
;
A
#
# COMPACT_ATOMS: atom_id res chain seq x y z
N MET A 1 -8.47 23.54 -3.85
CA MET A 1 -8.86 24.42 -2.71
C MET A 1 -7.76 24.29 -1.68
N LYS A 2 -7.16 25.42 -1.27
CA LYS A 2 -6.04 25.40 -0.30
C LYS A 2 -6.59 25.39 1.13
N PHE A 3 -6.08 24.50 1.96
CA PHE A 3 -6.42 24.45 3.39
C PHE A 3 -5.49 25.38 4.19
N ASP A 4 -6.06 26.27 4.98
CA ASP A 4 -5.28 27.24 5.77
C ASP A 4 -4.64 26.55 6.99
N LEU A 5 -3.32 26.38 6.93
CA LEU A 5 -2.55 25.84 8.05
C LEU A 5 -2.40 26.80 9.25
N SER A 6 -2.72 28.09 9.08
CA SER A 6 -2.69 29.04 10.21
C SER A 6 -3.81 28.75 11.21
N ALA A 7 -4.90 28.14 10.75
CA ALA A 7 -6.00 27.68 11.61
C ALA A 7 -5.68 26.39 12.39
N TRP A 8 -4.53 25.77 12.16
CA TRP A 8 -4.06 24.63 12.93
C TRP A 8 -3.53 25.09 14.30
N PRO A 9 -3.96 24.50 15.43
CA PRO A 9 -4.74 23.24 15.62
C PRO A 9 -6.28 23.41 15.77
N GLU A 10 -6.84 24.59 15.63
CA GLU A 10 -8.25 24.91 15.93
C GLU A 10 -9.22 24.62 14.77
N VAL A 11 -8.99 23.52 14.06
CA VAL A 11 -9.76 23.16 12.87
C VAL A 11 -11.10 22.53 13.25
N GLY A 12 -12.20 23.20 12.94
CA GLY A 12 -13.54 22.65 13.12
C GLY A 12 -13.89 21.57 12.10
N LEU A 13 -14.66 20.55 12.51
CA LEU A 13 -15.12 19.45 11.62
C LEU A 13 -15.77 19.92 10.31
N ARG A 14 -16.46 21.06 10.33
CA ARG A 14 -17.08 21.63 9.11
C ARG A 14 -16.01 22.05 8.10
N GLN A 15 -14.92 22.69 8.57
CA GLN A 15 -13.81 23.11 7.71
C GLN A 15 -13.10 21.88 7.13
N VAL A 16 -12.84 20.85 7.94
CA VAL A 16 -12.28 19.57 7.47
C VAL A 16 -13.14 18.96 6.36
N ARG A 17 -14.45 18.89 6.59
CA ARG A 17 -15.39 18.31 5.63
C ARG A 17 -15.52 19.10 4.33
N SER A 18 -15.31 20.41 4.37
CA SER A 18 -15.36 21.24 3.16
C SER A 18 -14.03 21.27 2.40
N ALA A 19 -12.90 21.04 3.07
CA ALA A 19 -11.57 21.11 2.48
C ALA A 19 -11.11 19.77 1.87
N PHE A 20 -11.48 18.63 2.49
CA PHE A 20 -10.99 17.32 2.08
C PHE A 20 -12.13 16.37 1.71
N ARG A 21 -12.00 15.73 0.54
CA ARG A 21 -12.96 14.72 0.07
C ARG A 21 -12.84 13.43 0.86
N ALA A 22 -13.97 12.75 1.06
CA ALA A 22 -13.99 11.38 1.57
C ALA A 22 -14.26 10.41 0.43
N VAL A 23 -13.59 9.27 0.43
CA VAL A 23 -13.92 8.18 -0.47
C VAL A 23 -15.32 7.66 -0.13
N PRO A 24 -16.26 7.60 -1.10
CA PRO A 24 -17.61 7.19 -0.83
C PRO A 24 -17.70 5.67 -0.61
N LEU A 25 -18.13 5.25 0.60
CA LEU A 25 -18.26 3.83 0.96
C LEU A 25 -19.17 3.05 0.00
N LYS A 26 -20.19 3.70 -0.58
CA LYS A 26 -21.08 3.08 -1.57
C LYS A 26 -20.37 2.54 -2.82
N ALA A 27 -19.16 2.99 -3.10
CA ALA A 27 -18.34 2.49 -4.21
C ALA A 27 -17.66 1.13 -3.87
N TYR A 28 -17.73 0.73 -2.59
CA TYR A 28 -17.07 -0.47 -2.06
C TYR A 28 -18.08 -1.29 -1.23
N PRO A 29 -19.05 -1.98 -1.88
CA PRO A 29 -20.10 -2.71 -1.19
C PRO A 29 -19.56 -3.80 -0.26
N GLU A 30 -18.41 -4.38 -0.54
CA GLU A 30 -17.72 -5.33 0.32
C GLU A 30 -17.25 -4.74 1.66
N LEU A 31 -17.14 -3.43 1.75
CA LEU A 31 -16.80 -2.71 2.98
C LEU A 31 -18.02 -2.15 3.72
N ALA A 32 -19.23 -2.44 3.28
CA ALA A 32 -20.47 -1.88 3.85
C ALA A 32 -20.64 -2.19 5.35
N GLY A 33 -20.05 -3.26 5.87
CA GLY A 33 -20.07 -3.62 7.28
C GLY A 33 -18.93 -3.04 8.13
N TYR A 34 -18.04 -2.23 7.52
CA TYR A 34 -16.93 -1.60 8.22
C TYR A 34 -17.28 -0.18 8.64
N SER A 35 -16.92 0.18 9.86
CA SER A 35 -16.87 1.57 10.28
C SER A 35 -15.73 2.31 9.57
N ARG A 36 -15.80 3.65 9.54
CA ARG A 36 -14.72 4.46 8.97
C ARG A 36 -13.39 4.24 9.72
N ALA A 37 -13.44 4.04 11.03
CA ALA A 37 -12.26 3.72 11.82
C ALA A 37 -11.63 2.40 11.37
N GLU A 38 -12.40 1.32 11.22
CA GLU A 38 -11.90 0.02 10.78
C GLU A 38 -11.29 0.05 9.36
N ILE A 39 -11.79 0.94 8.48
CA ILE A 39 -11.23 1.12 7.14
C ILE A 39 -9.81 1.71 7.17
N HIS A 40 -9.49 2.53 8.17
CA HIS A 40 -8.21 3.24 8.27
C HIS A 40 -7.32 2.77 9.41
N GLU A 41 -7.86 2.07 10.41
CA GLU A 41 -7.13 1.68 11.61
C GLU A 41 -6.05 0.64 11.30
N GLY A 42 -4.88 0.83 11.92
CA GLY A 42 -3.74 -0.07 11.73
C GLY A 42 -3.10 0.03 10.34
N LEU A 43 -3.45 1.04 9.55
CA LEU A 43 -2.87 1.33 8.24
C LEU A 43 -2.13 2.66 8.29
N ALA A 44 -0.83 2.64 8.09
CA ALA A 44 0.00 3.86 8.15
C ALA A 44 -0.21 4.76 6.92
N GLY A 45 -0.42 4.16 5.76
CA GLY A 45 -0.55 4.85 4.48
C GLY A 45 -1.97 5.30 4.14
N GLN A 46 -2.10 5.90 2.97
CA GLN A 46 -3.34 6.41 2.41
C GLN A 46 -4.14 5.29 1.72
N GLY A 47 -5.42 5.54 1.45
CA GLY A 47 -6.32 4.61 0.76
C GLY A 47 -7.03 3.62 1.66
N GLY A 48 -6.50 3.29 2.84
CA GLY A 48 -7.18 2.40 3.77
C GLY A 48 -7.59 1.06 3.11
N LEU A 49 -8.66 0.45 3.59
CA LEU A 49 -9.22 -0.77 2.98
C LEU A 49 -9.83 -0.53 1.59
N PHE A 50 -10.05 0.72 1.17
CA PHE A 50 -10.47 1.02 -0.21
C PHE A 50 -9.40 0.59 -1.20
N LEU A 51 -8.15 0.99 -0.98
CA LEU A 51 -7.02 0.57 -1.82
C LEU A 51 -6.82 -0.95 -1.74
N ALA A 52 -6.89 -1.54 -0.53
CA ALA A 52 -6.77 -2.98 -0.36
C ALA A 52 -7.82 -3.76 -1.15
N SER A 53 -9.06 -3.26 -1.19
CA SER A 53 -10.16 -3.84 -1.96
C SER A 53 -9.88 -3.79 -3.46
N ASP A 54 -9.46 -2.63 -3.99
CA ASP A 54 -9.16 -2.48 -5.41
C ASP A 54 -7.95 -3.35 -5.83
N MET A 55 -6.91 -3.43 -5.00
CA MET A 55 -5.79 -4.33 -5.20
C MET A 55 -6.22 -5.81 -5.22
N ALA A 56 -7.08 -6.21 -4.26
CA ALA A 56 -7.55 -7.59 -4.17
C ALA A 56 -8.37 -8.03 -5.39
N ARG A 57 -9.10 -7.11 -6.02
CA ARG A 57 -9.86 -7.37 -7.27
C ARG A 57 -8.96 -7.68 -8.47
N LEU A 58 -7.69 -7.27 -8.45
CA LEU A 58 -6.72 -7.61 -9.49
C LEU A 58 -6.19 -9.04 -9.36
N LEU A 59 -6.28 -9.66 -8.18
CA LEU A 59 -5.76 -10.99 -7.91
C LEU A 59 -6.81 -12.08 -8.07
N THR A 60 -6.37 -13.28 -8.41
CA THR A 60 -7.21 -14.49 -8.45
C THR A 60 -7.33 -15.11 -7.04
N LEU A 61 -8.05 -14.43 -6.15
CA LEU A 61 -8.23 -14.86 -4.77
C LEU A 61 -9.40 -15.83 -4.59
N LYS A 62 -9.18 -16.87 -3.80
CA LYS A 62 -10.19 -17.85 -3.38
C LYS A 62 -9.77 -18.52 -2.08
N ALA A 63 -10.70 -19.22 -1.44
CA ALA A 63 -10.40 -19.92 -0.18
C ALA A 63 -9.21 -20.89 -0.33
N GLY A 64 -8.31 -20.80 0.66
CA GLY A 64 -7.10 -21.63 0.73
C GLY A 64 -5.90 -21.14 -0.09
N VAL A 65 -6.03 -20.11 -0.94
CA VAL A 65 -4.90 -19.47 -1.63
C VAL A 65 -3.91 -18.93 -0.60
N ARG A 66 -2.62 -19.20 -0.78
CA ARG A 66 -1.56 -18.73 0.10
C ARG A 66 -1.07 -17.35 -0.36
N VAL A 67 -1.30 -16.35 0.46
CA VAL A 67 -0.92 -14.96 0.19
C VAL A 67 0.20 -14.56 1.13
N LEU A 68 1.25 -13.97 0.58
CA LEU A 68 2.27 -13.22 1.32
C LEU A 68 1.81 -11.76 1.38
N ASP A 69 1.40 -11.27 2.55
CA ASP A 69 1.14 -9.86 2.80
C ASP A 69 2.42 -9.22 3.34
N LEU A 70 3.13 -8.53 2.46
CA LEU A 70 4.50 -8.07 2.67
C LEU A 70 4.55 -6.59 3.05
N GLY A 71 5.05 -6.30 4.25
CA GLY A 71 4.94 -4.99 4.88
C GLY A 71 3.52 -4.76 5.40
N CYS A 72 2.97 -5.75 6.11
CA CYS A 72 1.57 -5.76 6.53
C CYS A 72 1.26 -4.79 7.69
N GLY A 73 2.28 -4.17 8.30
CA GLY A 73 2.13 -3.31 9.47
C GLY A 73 1.36 -4.00 10.60
N GLU A 74 0.25 -3.44 11.03
CA GLU A 74 -0.58 -4.02 12.07
C GLU A 74 -1.44 -5.23 11.61
N GLY A 75 -1.33 -5.65 10.34
CA GLY A 75 -2.02 -6.80 9.78
C GLY A 75 -3.50 -6.57 9.41
N THR A 76 -3.94 -5.34 9.27
CA THR A 76 -5.31 -5.02 8.88
C THR A 76 -5.64 -5.54 7.48
N THR A 77 -4.73 -5.41 6.52
CA THR A 77 -4.83 -6.01 5.17
C THR A 77 -4.89 -7.53 5.22
N SER A 78 -4.07 -8.15 6.07
CA SER A 78 -4.05 -9.61 6.25
C SER A 78 -5.39 -10.14 6.77
N ILE A 79 -5.98 -9.46 7.76
CA ILE A 79 -7.31 -9.81 8.29
C ILE A 79 -8.38 -9.62 7.21
N PHE A 80 -8.32 -8.53 6.46
CA PHE A 80 -9.24 -8.26 5.35
C PHE A 80 -9.19 -9.37 4.29
N LEU A 81 -8.00 -9.74 3.80
CA LEU A 81 -7.83 -10.80 2.80
C LEU A 81 -8.32 -12.16 3.30
N ALA A 82 -8.02 -12.51 4.56
CA ALA A 82 -8.48 -13.74 5.16
C ALA A 82 -10.02 -13.78 5.31
N ARG A 83 -10.62 -12.67 5.76
CA ARG A 83 -12.06 -12.58 6.03
C ARG A 83 -12.91 -12.61 4.77
N HIS A 84 -12.51 -11.90 3.73
CA HIS A 84 -13.31 -11.75 2.50
C HIS A 84 -13.07 -12.85 1.49
N PHE A 85 -11.86 -13.41 1.43
CA PHE A 85 -11.49 -14.38 0.39
C PHE A 85 -11.18 -15.77 0.93
N GLY A 86 -11.17 -15.95 2.27
CA GLY A 86 -10.74 -17.22 2.87
C GLY A 86 -9.28 -17.57 2.59
N ALA A 87 -8.47 -16.58 2.25
CA ALA A 87 -7.06 -16.76 1.95
C ALA A 87 -6.27 -17.14 3.21
N ARG A 88 -5.25 -17.97 3.03
CA ARG A 88 -4.24 -18.21 4.08
C ARG A 88 -3.15 -17.16 3.94
N VAL A 89 -3.14 -16.20 4.84
CA VAL A 89 -2.28 -15.02 4.76
C VAL A 89 -1.09 -15.15 5.69
N PHE A 90 0.10 -14.99 5.14
CA PHE A 90 1.35 -14.86 5.89
C PHE A 90 1.65 -13.37 6.01
N ALA A 91 1.37 -12.83 7.18
CA ALA A 91 1.48 -11.41 7.51
C ALA A 91 2.92 -11.11 7.92
N VAL A 92 3.68 -10.49 7.03
CA VAL A 92 5.13 -10.25 7.22
C VAL A 92 5.40 -8.77 7.42
N ASP A 93 6.05 -8.46 8.54
CA ASP A 93 6.59 -7.14 8.84
C ASP A 93 7.75 -7.27 9.84
N GLU A 94 8.70 -6.34 9.85
CA GLU A 94 9.77 -6.33 10.85
C GLU A 94 9.30 -5.80 12.20
N ASP A 95 8.32 -4.89 12.20
CA ASP A 95 7.69 -4.28 13.39
C ASP A 95 6.30 -4.86 13.69
N LEU A 96 6.14 -6.16 13.48
CA LEU A 96 4.86 -6.83 13.64
C LEU A 96 4.34 -6.74 15.10
N PRO A 97 3.12 -6.26 15.36
CA PRO A 97 2.60 -6.14 16.71
C PRO A 97 2.18 -7.49 17.29
N ASP A 98 2.46 -7.72 18.57
CA ASP A 98 2.06 -8.92 19.29
C ASP A 98 0.53 -9.08 19.41
N SER A 99 -0.23 -8.02 19.13
CA SER A 99 -1.70 -8.02 19.15
C SER A 99 -2.35 -8.66 17.90
N LEU A 100 -1.60 -8.86 16.81
CA LEU A 100 -2.17 -9.37 15.56
C LEU A 100 -2.88 -10.73 15.69
N PRO A 101 -2.34 -11.76 16.40
CA PRO A 101 -3.07 -13.01 16.59
C PRO A 101 -4.42 -12.83 17.28
N LEU A 102 -4.48 -11.96 18.28
CA LEU A 102 -5.72 -11.68 18.99
C LEU A 102 -6.72 -10.92 18.12
N ARG A 103 -6.25 -9.94 17.33
CA ARG A 103 -7.09 -9.20 16.38
C ARG A 103 -7.67 -10.13 15.30
N ALA A 104 -6.85 -11.01 14.72
CA ALA A 104 -7.28 -12.03 13.75
C ALA A 104 -8.31 -13.00 14.35
N SER A 105 -8.10 -13.45 15.60
CA SER A 105 -9.06 -14.31 16.30
C SER A 105 -10.39 -13.60 16.54
N ARG A 106 -10.38 -12.34 16.98
CA ARG A 106 -11.59 -11.53 17.17
C ARG A 106 -12.35 -11.29 15.85
N ALA A 107 -11.62 -11.22 14.75
CA ALA A 107 -12.22 -11.11 13.40
C ALA A 107 -12.70 -12.47 12.84
N GLY A 108 -12.58 -13.58 13.59
CA GLY A 108 -12.98 -14.92 13.17
C GLY A 108 -12.04 -15.59 12.17
N VAL A 109 -10.82 -15.05 11.97
CA VAL A 109 -9.85 -15.55 10.96
C VAL A 109 -8.51 -15.95 11.57
N GLY A 110 -8.44 -16.20 12.88
CA GLY A 110 -7.19 -16.57 13.57
C GLY A 110 -6.46 -17.78 13.00
N GLY A 111 -7.20 -18.75 12.44
CA GLY A 111 -6.62 -19.91 11.77
C GLY A 111 -6.14 -19.66 10.31
N LEU A 112 -6.39 -18.48 9.77
CA LEU A 112 -6.04 -18.12 8.39
C LEU A 112 -4.91 -17.09 8.31
N VAL A 113 -4.61 -16.35 9.38
CA VAL A 113 -3.54 -15.35 9.43
C VAL A 113 -2.37 -15.90 10.24
N THR A 114 -1.23 -15.98 9.59
CA THR A 114 0.04 -16.43 10.22
C THR A 114 0.98 -15.22 10.31
N PRO A 115 1.21 -14.67 11.51
CA PRO A 115 2.17 -13.59 11.71
C PRO A 115 3.61 -14.10 11.56
N VAL A 116 4.44 -13.36 10.83
CA VAL A 116 5.87 -13.69 10.65
C VAL A 116 6.69 -12.41 10.76
N ARG A 117 7.42 -12.25 11.86
CA ARG A 117 8.34 -11.12 12.03
C ARG A 117 9.60 -11.36 11.21
N ALA A 118 9.79 -10.60 10.14
CA ALA A 118 10.95 -10.73 9.27
C ALA A 118 11.21 -9.45 8.45
N ASP A 119 12.48 -9.22 8.12
CA ASP A 119 12.88 -8.25 7.09
C ASP A 119 12.45 -8.75 5.71
N ALA A 120 11.80 -7.89 4.93
CA ALA A 120 11.37 -8.18 3.57
C ALA A 120 12.51 -8.66 2.65
N ARG A 121 13.76 -8.31 2.98
CA ARG A 121 14.97 -8.72 2.26
C ARG A 121 15.52 -10.08 2.69
N LYS A 122 14.95 -10.68 3.75
CA LYS A 122 15.41 -11.96 4.35
C LYS A 122 14.23 -12.86 4.71
N LEU A 123 13.36 -13.12 3.76
CA LEU A 123 12.13 -13.88 3.95
C LEU A 123 12.43 -15.36 4.29
N PRO A 124 11.85 -15.91 5.38
CA PRO A 124 12.13 -17.27 5.85
C PRO A 124 11.26 -18.33 5.17
N PHE A 125 11.06 -18.22 3.86
CA PHE A 125 10.19 -19.13 3.12
C PHE A 125 10.95 -19.87 2.02
N PRO A 126 10.57 -21.12 1.72
CA PRO A 126 11.05 -21.83 0.54
C PRO A 126 10.59 -21.13 -0.76
N PRO A 127 11.33 -21.31 -1.86
CA PRO A 127 10.84 -20.90 -3.18
C PRO A 127 9.48 -21.53 -3.52
N GLY A 128 8.64 -20.81 -4.28
CA GLY A 128 7.34 -21.32 -4.71
C GLY A 128 6.31 -21.51 -3.58
N SER A 129 6.44 -20.77 -2.49
CA SER A 129 5.57 -20.90 -1.32
C SER A 129 4.19 -20.26 -1.49
N PHE A 130 4.05 -19.26 -2.37
CA PHE A 130 2.87 -18.41 -2.42
C PHE A 130 2.19 -18.42 -3.79
N ASP A 131 0.87 -18.39 -3.77
CA ASP A 131 0.04 -18.18 -4.95
C ASP A 131 -0.03 -16.70 -5.32
N ALA A 132 0.02 -15.82 -4.30
CA ALA A 132 0.05 -14.39 -4.51
C ALA A 132 0.93 -13.66 -3.49
N VAL A 133 1.49 -12.51 -3.92
CA VAL A 133 2.11 -11.50 -3.08
C VAL A 133 1.24 -10.26 -3.10
N PHE A 134 0.98 -9.71 -1.93
CA PHE A 134 0.24 -8.47 -1.70
C PHE A 134 1.13 -7.51 -0.92
N SER A 135 1.30 -6.27 -1.38
CA SER A 135 2.06 -5.27 -0.65
C SER A 135 1.42 -3.90 -0.81
N MET A 136 0.94 -3.33 0.28
CA MET A 136 0.23 -2.06 0.28
C MET A 136 0.99 -1.01 1.10
N ASN A 137 1.30 0.13 0.48
CA ASN A 137 1.98 1.28 1.10
C ASN A 137 3.33 0.96 1.79
N ALA A 138 3.99 -0.12 1.40
CA ALA A 138 5.25 -0.58 2.01
C ALA A 138 6.36 -0.84 1.00
N PHE A 139 6.03 -1.22 -0.23
CA PHE A 139 6.99 -1.77 -1.18
C PHE A 139 8.12 -0.81 -1.54
N PHE A 140 7.88 0.49 -1.57
CA PHE A 140 8.90 1.50 -1.87
C PHE A 140 10.03 1.58 -0.83
N TYR A 141 9.84 1.07 0.39
CA TYR A 141 10.91 1.05 1.40
C TYR A 141 12.00 0.00 1.13
N PHE A 142 11.70 -1.06 0.38
CA PHE A 142 12.63 -2.17 0.16
C PHE A 142 12.67 -2.67 -1.29
N GLY A 143 11.73 -2.29 -2.13
CA GLY A 143 11.54 -2.86 -3.46
C GLY A 143 12.24 -2.13 -4.61
N THR A 144 12.95 -1.03 -4.36
CA THR A 144 13.58 -0.20 -5.40
C THR A 144 14.94 -0.72 -5.88
N ASP A 145 15.58 -1.62 -5.14
CA ASP A 145 16.82 -2.28 -5.55
C ASP A 145 16.56 -3.21 -6.74
N ASP A 146 17.44 -3.17 -7.74
CA ASP A 146 17.32 -3.95 -8.97
C ASP A 146 17.35 -5.47 -8.76
N LEU A 147 17.95 -5.94 -7.68
CA LEU A 147 18.00 -7.36 -7.33
C LEU A 147 16.78 -7.80 -6.49
N TYR A 148 15.97 -6.85 -6.01
CA TYR A 148 14.85 -7.19 -5.16
C TYR A 148 13.69 -7.88 -5.91
N PRO A 149 13.22 -7.43 -7.08
CA PRO A 149 12.18 -8.13 -7.82
C PRO A 149 12.52 -9.59 -8.12
N PRO A 150 13.70 -9.96 -8.67
CA PRO A 150 14.06 -11.37 -8.85
C PRO A 150 14.08 -12.16 -7.55
N TYR A 151 14.57 -11.55 -6.45
CA TYR A 151 14.55 -12.18 -5.14
C TYR A 151 13.11 -12.49 -4.68
N LEU A 152 12.20 -11.53 -4.77
CA LEU A 152 10.80 -11.70 -4.35
C LEU A 152 10.06 -12.74 -5.21
N LEU A 153 10.27 -12.71 -6.53
CA LEU A 153 9.63 -13.60 -7.48
C LEU A 153 9.95 -15.08 -7.23
N ARG A 154 11.07 -15.40 -6.56
CA ARG A 154 11.37 -16.78 -6.18
C ARG A 154 10.31 -17.41 -5.28
N PHE A 155 9.67 -16.61 -4.44
CA PHE A 155 8.66 -17.10 -3.49
C PHE A 155 7.28 -17.33 -4.11
N LEU A 156 7.03 -16.75 -5.30
CA LEU A 156 5.83 -17.03 -6.06
C LEU A 156 5.94 -18.40 -6.76
N LYS A 157 4.85 -19.13 -6.74
CA LYS A 157 4.64 -20.31 -7.59
C LYS A 157 4.66 -19.92 -9.07
N ASP A 158 4.79 -20.89 -9.95
CA ASP A 158 4.58 -20.66 -11.39
C ASP A 158 3.18 -20.11 -11.61
N ARG A 159 3.08 -19.05 -12.41
CA ARG A 159 1.86 -18.27 -12.65
C ARG A 159 1.26 -17.59 -11.40
N GLY A 160 2.01 -17.56 -10.29
CA GLY A 160 1.63 -16.78 -9.11
C GLY A 160 1.59 -15.29 -9.43
N GLU A 161 0.78 -14.55 -8.69
CA GLU A 161 0.46 -13.15 -8.96
C GLU A 161 1.07 -12.24 -7.90
N LEU A 162 1.42 -11.02 -8.32
CA LEU A 162 1.91 -9.97 -7.44
C LEU A 162 1.04 -8.73 -7.61
N VAL A 163 0.58 -8.14 -6.51
CA VAL A 163 -0.04 -6.82 -6.52
C VAL A 163 0.66 -5.88 -5.55
N ILE A 164 0.95 -4.68 -6.02
CA ILE A 164 1.51 -3.58 -5.23
C ILE A 164 0.58 -2.38 -5.37
N GLY A 165 0.19 -1.77 -4.26
CA GLY A 165 -0.48 -0.48 -4.22
C GLY A 165 0.31 0.47 -3.34
N SER A 166 0.66 1.65 -3.87
CA SER A 166 1.59 2.54 -3.18
C SER A 166 1.38 4.00 -3.58
N PRO A 167 1.79 4.95 -2.74
CA PRO A 167 2.00 6.31 -3.19
C PRO A 167 2.90 6.34 -4.43
N CYS A 168 2.63 7.25 -5.34
CA CYS A 168 3.44 7.45 -6.53
C CYS A 168 3.44 8.92 -6.94
N TYR A 169 4.42 9.27 -7.77
CA TYR A 169 4.35 10.46 -8.61
C TYR A 169 3.69 10.10 -9.93
N ARG A 170 2.98 11.05 -10.54
CA ARG A 170 2.38 10.83 -11.86
C ARG A 170 3.43 10.59 -12.93
N GLU A 171 4.52 11.35 -12.83
CA GLU A 171 5.69 11.26 -13.68
C GLU A 171 6.93 11.11 -12.80
N GLU A 172 8.00 10.56 -13.34
CA GLU A 172 9.23 10.39 -12.60
C GLU A 172 9.84 11.75 -12.23
N ILE A 173 10.27 11.90 -10.97
CA ILE A 173 10.93 13.12 -10.51
C ILE A 173 12.34 13.20 -11.11
N GLY A 174 12.62 14.32 -11.76
CA GLY A 174 13.95 14.68 -12.21
C GLY A 174 14.74 15.46 -11.15
N ALA A 175 15.81 16.12 -11.59
CA ALA A 175 16.64 16.97 -10.74
C ALA A 175 15.89 18.16 -10.13
N ASP A 176 14.72 18.50 -10.65
CA ASP A 176 13.89 19.64 -10.26
C ASP A 176 12.83 19.27 -9.19
N ALA A 177 13.05 18.17 -8.48
CA ALA A 177 12.16 17.78 -7.37
C ALA A 177 12.03 18.94 -6.37
N PRO A 178 10.79 19.28 -5.94
CA PRO A 178 10.61 20.34 -4.96
C PRO A 178 11.36 20.02 -3.66
N GLU A 179 12.32 20.88 -3.28
CA GLU A 179 13.17 20.68 -2.10
C GLU A 179 12.35 20.39 -0.83
N GLU A 180 11.19 20.98 -0.75
CA GLU A 180 10.26 20.83 0.37
C GLU A 180 9.67 19.42 0.51
N PHE A 181 9.53 18.69 -0.60
CA PHE A 181 9.16 17.27 -0.58
C PHE A 181 10.26 16.43 0.07
N LEU A 182 11.51 16.71 -0.26
CA LEU A 182 12.67 16.01 0.26
C LEU A 182 12.83 16.21 1.78
N LEU A 183 12.53 17.43 2.26
CA LEU A 183 12.68 17.80 3.67
C LEU A 183 11.56 17.22 4.56
N GLU A 184 10.33 17.19 4.06
CA GLU A 184 9.16 16.79 4.87
C GLU A 184 8.88 15.27 4.81
N PHE A 185 9.31 14.60 3.75
CA PHE A 185 9.11 13.16 3.54
C PHE A 185 10.34 12.52 2.87
N PRO A 186 11.41 12.25 3.63
CA PRO A 186 12.64 11.66 3.06
C PRO A 186 12.42 10.38 2.25
N ALA A 187 11.42 9.57 2.62
CA ALA A 187 11.05 8.37 1.87
C ALA A 187 10.51 8.69 0.46
N CYS A 188 10.23 9.95 0.13
CA CYS A 188 9.81 10.36 -1.21
C CYS A 188 10.84 10.04 -2.30
N LEU A 189 12.12 9.94 -1.94
CA LEU A 189 13.18 9.51 -2.87
C LEU A 189 13.01 8.09 -3.39
N ALA A 190 12.27 7.25 -2.67
CA ALA A 190 11.96 5.88 -3.06
C ALA A 190 10.57 5.74 -3.70
N VAL A 191 9.82 6.85 -3.82
CA VAL A 191 8.54 6.88 -4.50
C VAL A 191 8.79 7.14 -5.99
N HIS A 192 8.27 6.28 -6.83
CA HIS A 192 8.47 6.31 -8.29
C HIS A 192 7.14 6.33 -9.03
N SER A 193 7.18 6.69 -10.31
CA SER A 193 6.02 6.67 -11.21
C SER A 193 5.58 5.22 -11.55
N PRO A 194 4.32 5.02 -11.98
CA PRO A 194 3.85 3.71 -12.45
C PRO A 194 4.70 3.14 -13.58
N ASP A 195 5.20 3.98 -14.48
CA ASP A 195 6.05 3.58 -15.59
C ASP A 195 7.43 3.09 -15.13
N TRP A 196 7.99 3.71 -14.10
CA TRP A 196 9.23 3.24 -13.50
C TRP A 196 9.04 1.83 -12.91
N TRP A 197 7.97 1.62 -12.13
CA TRP A 197 7.65 0.33 -11.54
C TRP A 197 7.38 -0.74 -12.61
N ARG A 198 6.66 -0.38 -13.68
CA ARG A 198 6.45 -1.27 -14.82
C ARG A 198 7.78 -1.77 -15.39
N ARG A 199 8.71 -0.85 -15.68
CA ARG A 199 10.03 -1.18 -16.22
C ARG A 199 10.87 -1.97 -15.24
N HIS A 200 10.82 -1.60 -13.95
CA HIS A 200 11.55 -2.24 -12.88
C HIS A 200 11.23 -3.75 -12.76
N PHE A 201 9.98 -4.12 -12.87
CA PHE A 201 9.57 -5.52 -12.91
C PHE A 201 9.79 -6.17 -14.26
N ALA A 202 9.45 -5.53 -15.36
CA ALA A 202 9.56 -6.09 -16.71
C ALA A 202 10.99 -6.46 -17.09
N LYS A 203 12.00 -5.69 -16.65
CA LYS A 203 13.42 -5.97 -16.95
C LYS A 203 13.92 -7.29 -16.36
N THR A 204 13.23 -7.88 -15.37
CA THR A 204 13.58 -9.20 -14.86
C THR A 204 13.41 -10.31 -15.90
N GLY A 205 12.52 -10.09 -16.88
CA GLY A 205 12.12 -11.13 -17.85
C GLY A 205 11.32 -12.29 -17.23
N GLU A 206 11.00 -12.23 -15.94
CA GLU A 206 10.34 -13.31 -15.19
C GLU A 206 8.85 -13.07 -14.99
N VAL A 207 8.33 -11.88 -15.31
CA VAL A 207 6.93 -11.50 -15.12
C VAL A 207 6.31 -10.87 -16.35
N GLU A 208 5.03 -11.11 -16.52
CA GLU A 208 4.14 -10.32 -17.35
C GLU A 208 3.49 -9.24 -16.48
N VAL A 209 3.77 -7.97 -16.76
CA VAL A 209 3.11 -6.84 -16.08
C VAL A 209 1.76 -6.61 -16.74
N LEU A 210 0.70 -6.99 -16.05
CA LEU A 210 -0.68 -6.94 -16.55
C LEU A 210 -1.31 -5.56 -16.35
N HIS A 211 -0.92 -4.86 -15.27
CA HIS A 211 -1.39 -3.53 -14.92
C HIS A 211 -0.27 -2.76 -14.21
N ALA A 212 -0.05 -1.50 -14.54
CA ALA A 212 0.79 -0.58 -13.79
C ALA A 212 0.35 0.83 -14.15
N GLU A 213 -0.62 1.35 -13.43
CA GLU A 213 -1.31 2.60 -13.75
C GLU A 213 -1.65 3.39 -12.50
N LEU A 214 -1.88 4.69 -12.69
CA LEU A 214 -2.40 5.55 -11.64
C LEU A 214 -3.77 5.04 -11.17
N HIS A 215 -3.95 5.01 -9.86
CA HIS A 215 -5.25 4.70 -9.29
C HIS A 215 -6.23 5.85 -9.60
N PRO A 216 -7.45 5.59 -10.11
CA PRO A 216 -8.39 6.65 -10.49
C PRO A 216 -8.82 7.54 -9.32
N ARG A 217 -8.70 7.06 -8.09
CA ARG A 217 -8.97 7.79 -6.84
C ARG A 217 -7.70 8.12 -6.05
N GLY A 218 -6.52 8.05 -6.68
CA GLY A 218 -5.25 8.18 -5.97
C GLY A 218 -5.11 9.48 -5.19
N ALA A 219 -5.53 10.61 -5.76
CA ALA A 219 -5.55 11.90 -5.07
C ALA A 219 -6.61 11.94 -3.94
N GLU A 220 -7.79 11.31 -4.15
CA GLU A 220 -8.83 11.24 -3.12
C GLU A 220 -8.37 10.47 -1.87
N PHE A 221 -7.49 9.46 -2.01
CA PHE A 221 -6.96 8.70 -0.89
C PHE A 221 -6.12 9.57 0.06
N TRP A 222 -5.39 10.53 -0.46
CA TRP A 222 -4.63 11.49 0.35
C TRP A 222 -5.57 12.41 1.14
N GLU A 223 -6.57 12.97 0.47
CA GLU A 223 -7.57 13.82 1.12
C GLU A 223 -8.38 13.05 2.17
N ASP A 224 -8.85 11.85 1.83
CA ASP A 224 -9.63 11.00 2.73
C ASP A 224 -8.84 10.63 3.98
N ARG A 225 -7.55 10.34 3.85
CA ARG A 225 -6.68 10.04 4.99
C ARG A 225 -6.52 11.24 5.91
N VAL A 226 -6.25 12.43 5.36
CA VAL A 226 -6.15 13.66 6.16
C VAL A 226 -7.48 13.93 6.87
N ARG A 227 -8.58 13.82 6.15
CA ARG A 227 -9.91 14.00 6.71
C ARG A 227 -10.19 13.03 7.87
N PHE A 228 -9.89 11.75 7.71
CA PHE A 228 -10.03 10.75 8.76
C PHE A 228 -9.21 11.13 10.00
N LEU A 229 -7.92 11.47 9.81
CA LEU A 229 -7.03 11.79 10.92
C LEU A 229 -7.49 13.03 11.69
N LEU A 230 -8.05 14.03 11.01
CA LEU A 230 -8.55 15.26 11.64
C LEU A 230 -9.91 15.06 12.31
N GLU A 231 -10.80 14.20 11.77
CA GLU A 231 -12.10 13.91 12.35
C GLU A 231 -12.01 12.97 13.55
N ASP A 232 -11.15 11.94 13.48
CA ASP A 232 -11.04 10.89 14.49
C ASP A 232 -10.09 11.29 15.64
N ARG A 233 -9.04 12.03 15.32
CA ARG A 233 -8.02 12.47 16.28
C ARG A 233 -7.78 13.98 16.14
N PRO A 234 -8.52 14.80 16.89
CA PRO A 234 -8.29 16.24 16.88
C PRO A 234 -6.81 16.60 17.13
N PRO A 235 -6.31 17.70 16.57
CA PRO A 235 -4.91 18.07 16.63
C PRO A 235 -4.29 18.09 18.03
N GLU A 236 -5.08 18.49 19.03
CA GLU A 236 -4.69 18.51 20.44
C GLU A 236 -4.43 17.12 21.04
N GLY A 237 -5.09 16.09 20.52
CA GLY A 237 -4.92 14.69 20.92
C GLY A 237 -3.86 13.93 20.13
N MET A 238 -3.28 14.53 19.07
CA MET A 238 -2.29 13.86 18.24
C MET A 238 -0.90 13.85 18.87
N LYS A 239 -0.20 12.70 18.75
CA LYS A 239 1.24 12.63 19.04
C LYS A 239 2.02 13.58 18.10
N PRO A 240 3.13 14.19 18.56
CA PRO A 240 3.90 15.16 17.74
C PRO A 240 4.27 14.63 16.33
N GLY A 241 4.74 13.40 16.21
CA GLY A 241 5.10 12.80 14.92
C GLY A 241 3.91 12.69 13.96
N MET A 242 2.74 12.28 14.44
CA MET A 242 1.51 12.21 13.66
C MET A 242 1.08 13.61 13.20
N ARG A 243 1.17 14.60 14.08
CA ARG A 243 0.85 16.00 13.77
C ARG A 243 1.74 16.56 12.66
N ASN A 244 3.06 16.27 12.72
CA ASN A 244 4.00 16.68 11.68
C ASN A 244 3.69 16.01 10.35
N MET A 245 3.39 14.71 10.36
CA MET A 245 2.98 13.98 9.16
C MET A 245 1.72 14.57 8.52
N VAL A 246 0.69 14.87 9.29
CA VAL A 246 -0.55 15.49 8.77
C VAL A 246 -0.25 16.85 8.16
N ARG A 247 0.57 17.68 8.83
CA ARG A 247 0.99 18.98 8.27
C ARG A 247 1.74 18.82 6.95
N ALA A 248 2.67 17.88 6.87
CA ALA A 248 3.42 17.60 5.64
C ALA A 248 2.47 17.22 4.49
N ILE A 249 1.53 16.31 4.74
CA ILE A 249 0.53 15.90 3.75
C ILE A 249 -0.32 17.10 3.31
N ILE A 250 -0.80 17.93 4.23
CA ILE A 250 -1.63 19.11 3.90
C ILE A 250 -0.83 20.12 3.06
N ARG A 251 0.44 20.38 3.41
CA ARG A 251 1.31 21.28 2.61
C ARG A 251 1.50 20.72 1.22
N MET A 252 1.77 19.42 1.10
CA MET A 252 1.90 18.73 -0.17
C MET A 252 0.63 18.89 -1.01
N LEU A 253 -0.56 18.58 -0.46
CA LEU A 253 -1.83 18.74 -1.14
C LEU A 253 -2.15 20.19 -1.53
N ASN A 254 -1.76 21.17 -0.71
CA ASN A 254 -1.95 22.59 -1.02
C ASN A 254 -1.09 23.09 -2.18
N ARG A 255 0.05 22.45 -2.43
CA ARG A 255 1.00 22.79 -3.50
C ARG A 255 0.79 21.94 -4.76
N ASP A 256 0.14 20.80 -4.61
CA ASP A 256 -0.14 19.84 -5.69
C ASP A 256 -1.28 20.34 -6.59
N GLU A 257 -1.13 21.55 -7.15
CA GLU A 257 -2.13 22.16 -8.06
C GLU A 257 -2.32 21.32 -9.33
N ASP A 258 -1.27 20.63 -9.77
CA ASP A 258 -1.25 19.79 -10.96
C ASP A 258 -1.54 18.31 -10.69
N GLY A 259 -1.78 17.95 -9.43
CA GLY A 259 -2.06 16.57 -9.03
C GLY A 259 -0.85 15.64 -9.17
N PHE A 260 0.33 16.14 -8.81
CA PHE A 260 1.62 15.45 -8.96
C PHE A 260 1.69 14.16 -8.14
N VAL A 261 1.13 14.17 -6.91
CA VAL A 261 1.11 13.00 -6.02
C VAL A 261 -0.18 12.22 -6.21
N SER A 262 -0.06 10.92 -6.31
CA SER A 262 -1.19 10.00 -6.47
C SER A 262 -0.92 8.66 -5.78
N HIS A 263 -1.71 7.66 -6.10
CA HIS A 263 -1.43 6.25 -5.86
C HIS A 263 -1.43 5.50 -7.17
N PHE A 264 -0.71 4.41 -7.23
CA PHE A 264 -0.75 3.47 -8.34
C PHE A 264 -1.06 2.07 -7.85
N MET A 265 -1.44 1.22 -8.78
CA MET A 265 -1.48 -0.21 -8.60
C MET A 265 -0.64 -0.87 -9.68
N LEU A 266 0.18 -1.83 -9.29
CA LEU A 266 0.87 -2.74 -10.19
C LEU A 266 0.35 -4.15 -9.96
N HIS A 267 -0.03 -4.83 -11.03
CA HIS A 267 -0.35 -6.26 -11.05
C HIS A 267 0.54 -6.96 -12.06
N ALA A 268 1.23 -7.97 -11.60
CA ALA A 268 2.09 -8.80 -12.44
C ALA A 268 1.86 -10.28 -12.18
N ARG A 269 2.09 -11.10 -13.20
CA ARG A 269 2.02 -12.56 -13.10
C ARG A 269 3.38 -13.15 -13.41
N LYS A 270 3.85 -14.05 -12.56
CA LYS A 270 5.09 -14.78 -12.80
C LYS A 270 4.95 -15.64 -14.06
N GLY A 271 5.83 -15.39 -15.02
CA GLY A 271 5.94 -16.18 -16.26
C GLY A 271 6.61 -17.52 -16.02
N LYS A 272 6.73 -18.31 -17.08
CA LYS A 272 7.64 -19.45 -17.06
C LYS A 272 9.07 -18.90 -17.13
N PRO A 273 10.07 -19.50 -16.42
CA PRO A 273 11.46 -19.10 -16.53
C PRO A 273 11.85 -19.06 -18.00
N ILE A 274 12.51 -17.97 -18.41
CA ILE A 274 13.11 -17.91 -19.74
C ILE A 274 14.15 -19.02 -19.79
N LYS A 275 13.91 -20.06 -20.59
CA LYS A 275 14.95 -21.03 -20.91
C LYS A 275 15.97 -20.31 -21.77
N LEU A 276 17.07 -19.89 -21.16
CA LEU A 276 18.24 -19.47 -21.93
C LEU A 276 18.58 -20.65 -22.84
N GLN A 277 18.40 -20.47 -24.14
CA GLN A 277 18.96 -21.44 -25.09
C GLN A 277 20.47 -21.42 -24.91
N PRO A 278 21.14 -22.59 -24.76
CA PRO A 278 22.58 -22.60 -24.75
C PRO A 278 23.03 -21.96 -26.06
N ASN A 279 23.89 -20.95 -25.96
CA ASN A 279 24.58 -20.40 -27.13
C ASN A 279 25.25 -21.58 -27.84
N HIS A 280 24.76 -21.96 -29.00
CA HIS A 280 25.49 -22.80 -29.90
C HIS A 280 26.69 -21.97 -30.39
N GLY A 281 27.87 -22.13 -29.71
CA GLY A 281 29.15 -21.63 -30.13
C GLY A 281 29.59 -22.24 -31.46
#